data_5d798911218e049e52e2c59250ee74fe
#
_entry.id   5d798911218e049e52e2c59250ee74fe
#
_cell.length_a   1.000
_cell.length_b   1.000
_cell.length_c   1.000
_cell.angle_alpha   90.00
_cell.angle_beta   90.00
_cell.angle_gamma   90.00
#
_symmetry.space_group_name_H-M   'P 1'
#
loop_
_entity.id
_entity.type
_entity.pdbx_description
1 polymer ?
#
loop_
_entity_poly.entity_id
_entity_poly.type
_entity_poly.pdbx_seq_one_letter_code
_entity_poly.pdbx_strand_id
1 'polypeptide(L)'
;MKRRTLLSRALAGLALSGGVEVPAAPAQRGQVVAWPEVTLLDGSRFGPAQAAGQAVVVVFWSTTCAFCRRHNQHVEKLHRAAAGQGLKVLGVARESDASLVRRFAQQQGYSFPITLDHAPLAAVLANRNIIPLTTTVNRQGLLHEVIPGEMFEDDVLGLIKLARTEKPA
;
A
#
# COMPACT_ATOMS: atom_id res chain seq x y z
N MET A 1 34.37 -33.99 -62.16
CA MET A 1 33.26 -33.18 -61.65
C MET A 1 33.21 -33.31 -60.10
N LYS A 2 33.72 -32.33 -59.36
CA LYS A 2 33.84 -32.35 -57.90
C LYS A 2 32.77 -31.40 -57.32
N ARG A 3 31.75 -31.94 -56.60
CA ARG A 3 30.74 -31.15 -55.87
C ARG A 3 31.29 -30.74 -54.51
N ARG A 4 31.44 -29.44 -54.29
CA ARG A 4 31.78 -28.86 -53.00
C ARG A 4 30.51 -28.61 -52.22
N THR A 5 30.36 -29.32 -51.10
CA THR A 5 29.30 -29.12 -50.09
C THR A 5 29.75 -28.00 -49.15
N LEU A 6 29.00 -26.87 -49.13
CA LEU A 6 29.20 -25.80 -48.16
C LEU A 6 28.37 -26.08 -46.91
N LEU A 7 29.06 -26.28 -45.78
CA LEU A 7 28.40 -26.34 -44.46
C LEU A 7 28.17 -24.91 -43.96
N SER A 8 26.92 -24.49 -43.90
CA SER A 8 26.51 -23.26 -43.22
C SER A 8 26.44 -23.53 -41.71
N ARG A 9 27.32 -22.90 -40.94
CA ARG A 9 27.26 -22.84 -39.48
C ARG A 9 26.27 -21.73 -39.11
N ALA A 10 25.10 -22.12 -38.57
CA ALA A 10 24.18 -21.20 -37.91
C ALA A 10 24.72 -20.86 -36.51
N LEU A 11 25.10 -19.61 -36.28
CA LEU A 11 25.38 -19.05 -34.96
C LEU A 11 24.04 -18.68 -34.30
N ALA A 12 23.62 -19.48 -33.31
CA ALA A 12 22.50 -19.13 -32.43
C ALA A 12 22.99 -18.08 -31.43
N GLY A 13 22.62 -16.81 -31.66
CA GLY A 13 22.83 -15.72 -30.70
C GLY A 13 21.87 -15.84 -29.54
N LEU A 14 22.40 -16.12 -28.34
CA LEU A 14 21.65 -16.07 -27.09
C LEU A 14 21.48 -14.59 -26.71
N ALA A 15 20.30 -14.01 -26.96
CA ALA A 15 19.95 -12.68 -26.49
C ALA A 15 19.55 -12.78 -25.00
N LEU A 16 20.47 -12.42 -24.11
CA LEU A 16 20.18 -12.15 -22.70
C LEU A 16 19.45 -10.80 -22.63
N SER A 17 18.12 -10.83 -22.64
CA SER A 17 17.31 -9.68 -22.28
C SER A 17 17.30 -9.54 -20.74
N GLY A 18 18.32 -8.86 -20.23
CA GLY A 18 18.31 -8.36 -18.86
C GLY A 18 17.26 -7.26 -18.74
N GLY A 19 16.07 -7.59 -18.24
CA GLY A 19 15.06 -6.60 -17.89
C GLY A 19 15.60 -5.73 -16.77
N VAL A 20 15.91 -4.47 -17.06
CA VAL A 20 16.14 -3.46 -16.04
C VAL A 20 14.78 -3.19 -15.40
N GLU A 21 14.54 -3.71 -14.19
CA GLU A 21 13.39 -3.33 -13.36
C GLU A 21 13.57 -1.85 -12.99
N VAL A 22 12.91 -0.97 -13.72
CA VAL A 22 12.80 0.45 -13.35
C VAL A 22 11.91 0.49 -12.10
N PRO A 23 12.38 1.05 -10.96
CA PRO A 23 11.54 1.19 -9.78
C PRO A 23 10.27 1.97 -10.16
N ALA A 24 9.12 1.38 -9.93
CA ALA A 24 7.84 2.01 -10.24
C ALA A 24 7.71 3.31 -9.45
N ALA A 25 7.48 4.42 -10.16
CA ALA A 25 7.15 5.69 -9.50
C ALA A 25 5.82 5.54 -8.74
N PRO A 26 5.63 6.32 -7.64
CA PRO A 26 4.36 6.30 -6.90
C PRO A 26 3.17 6.55 -7.83
N ALA A 27 2.09 5.80 -7.64
CA ALA A 27 0.88 5.97 -8.43
C ALA A 27 0.36 7.41 -8.33
N GLN A 28 -0.14 7.93 -9.44
CA GLN A 28 -0.85 9.21 -9.46
C GLN A 28 -2.36 8.99 -9.27
N ARG A 29 -3.07 10.05 -8.88
CA ARG A 29 -4.53 10.00 -8.74
C ARG A 29 -5.19 9.42 -10.00
N GLY A 30 -6.07 8.44 -9.83
CA GLY A 30 -6.74 7.72 -10.91
C GLY A 30 -5.94 6.60 -11.56
N GLN A 31 -4.70 6.36 -11.14
CA GLN A 31 -3.90 5.23 -11.63
C GLN A 31 -4.09 4.00 -10.74
N VAL A 32 -3.93 2.83 -11.34
CA VAL A 32 -3.95 1.55 -10.64
C VAL A 32 -2.75 1.43 -9.71
N VAL A 33 -3.01 1.03 -8.46
CA VAL A 33 -1.96 0.78 -7.46
C VAL A 33 -1.42 -0.64 -7.64
N ALA A 34 -0.12 -0.75 -7.92
CA ALA A 34 0.59 -2.03 -7.95
C ALA A 34 0.95 -2.46 -6.52
N TRP A 35 0.02 -3.12 -5.83
CA TRP A 35 0.20 -3.53 -4.44
C TRP A 35 1.38 -4.49 -4.28
N PRO A 36 2.38 -4.16 -3.42
CA PRO A 36 3.36 -5.15 -2.98
C PRO A 36 2.74 -6.12 -1.98
N GLU A 37 3.32 -7.32 -1.88
CA GLU A 37 3.05 -8.20 -0.74
C GLU A 37 3.82 -7.71 0.47
N VAL A 38 3.12 -7.52 1.59
CA VAL A 38 3.72 -7.09 2.87
C VAL A 38 3.31 -8.03 4.00
N THR A 39 4.16 -8.13 5.03
CA THR A 39 3.88 -8.92 6.22
C THR A 39 3.33 -8.04 7.32
N LEU A 40 2.21 -8.42 7.90
CA LEU A 40 1.59 -7.72 9.03
C LEU A 40 2.25 -8.11 10.36
N LEU A 41 2.05 -7.31 11.40
CA LEU A 41 2.60 -7.59 12.73
C LEU A 41 2.09 -8.91 13.33
N ASP A 42 0.92 -9.40 12.94
CA ASP A 42 0.38 -10.69 13.36
C ASP A 42 0.92 -11.88 12.56
N GLY A 43 1.80 -11.64 11.58
CA GLY A 43 2.39 -12.64 10.69
C GLY A 43 1.54 -12.95 9.45
N SER A 44 0.33 -12.45 9.34
CA SER A 44 -0.47 -12.56 8.13
C SER A 44 0.07 -11.67 7.00
N ARG A 45 -0.50 -11.79 5.81
CA ARG A 45 -0.05 -11.03 4.63
C ARG A 45 -1.13 -10.09 4.13
N PHE A 46 -0.70 -8.96 3.59
CA PHE A 46 -1.56 -8.04 2.87
C PHE A 46 -0.91 -7.74 1.50
N GLY A 47 -1.72 -7.81 0.44
CA GLY A 47 -1.25 -7.59 -0.92
C GLY A 47 -2.40 -7.52 -1.91
N PRO A 48 -2.14 -7.80 -3.21
CA PRO A 48 -3.15 -7.68 -4.26
C PRO A 48 -4.43 -8.46 -3.97
N ALA A 49 -4.32 -9.68 -3.42
CA ALA A 49 -5.48 -10.54 -3.13
C ALA A 49 -6.37 -9.94 -2.04
N GLN A 50 -5.80 -9.34 -0.98
CA GLN A 50 -6.54 -8.73 0.12
C GLN A 50 -7.11 -7.36 -0.24
N ALA A 51 -6.50 -6.66 -1.20
CA ALA A 51 -6.95 -5.37 -1.70
C ALA A 51 -8.02 -5.49 -2.79
N ALA A 52 -8.12 -6.65 -3.47
CA ALA A 52 -9.04 -6.84 -4.59
C ALA A 52 -10.50 -6.57 -4.21
N GLY A 53 -11.15 -5.64 -4.93
CA GLY A 53 -12.56 -5.28 -4.71
C GLY A 53 -12.85 -4.55 -3.40
N GLN A 54 -11.81 -4.17 -2.64
CA GLN A 54 -11.91 -3.41 -1.40
C GLN A 54 -11.44 -1.98 -1.61
N ALA A 55 -12.08 -1.01 -0.97
CA ALA A 55 -11.43 0.26 -0.74
C ALA A 55 -10.36 0.09 0.34
N VAL A 56 -9.23 0.79 0.22
CA VAL A 56 -8.15 0.69 1.20
C VAL A 56 -7.71 2.08 1.64
N VAL A 57 -7.67 2.28 2.95
CA VAL A 57 -7.08 3.47 3.59
C VAL A 57 -5.75 3.07 4.20
N VAL A 58 -4.65 3.63 3.68
CA VAL A 58 -3.30 3.38 4.17
C VAL A 58 -2.80 4.60 4.94
N VAL A 59 -2.30 4.40 6.15
CA VAL A 59 -1.79 5.48 6.99
C VAL A 59 -0.33 5.23 7.34
N PHE A 60 0.54 6.10 6.87
CA PHE A 60 1.97 6.11 7.24
C PHE A 60 2.16 6.93 8.52
N TRP A 61 2.83 6.34 9.52
CA TRP A 61 2.95 6.93 10.85
C TRP A 61 4.21 6.48 11.59
N SER A 62 4.44 7.03 12.79
CA SER A 62 5.52 6.62 13.71
C SER A 62 5.03 6.70 15.17
N THR A 63 5.59 5.86 16.03
CA THR A 63 5.30 5.83 17.46
C THR A 63 5.70 7.12 18.18
N THR A 64 6.69 7.84 17.67
CA THR A 64 7.22 9.10 18.24
C THR A 64 6.48 10.35 17.74
N CYS A 65 5.56 10.21 16.79
CA CYS A 65 4.83 11.31 16.17
C CYS A 65 3.54 11.63 16.94
N ALA A 66 3.48 12.77 17.61
CA ALA A 66 2.31 13.18 18.40
C ALA A 66 1.05 13.41 17.55
N PHE A 67 1.20 13.99 16.35
CA PHE A 67 0.09 14.15 15.38
C PHE A 67 -0.43 12.81 14.89
N CYS A 68 0.47 11.85 14.64
CA CYS A 68 0.07 10.49 14.24
C CYS A 68 -0.74 9.79 15.32
N ARG A 69 -0.41 10.01 16.60
CA ARG A 69 -1.15 9.40 17.72
C ARG A 69 -2.61 9.85 17.72
N ARG A 70 -2.87 11.16 17.58
CA ARG A 70 -4.25 11.68 17.53
C ARG A 70 -4.98 11.20 16.29
N HIS A 71 -4.33 11.32 15.12
CA HIS A 71 -4.88 10.86 13.85
C HIS A 71 -5.26 9.39 13.89
N ASN A 72 -4.40 8.52 14.42
CA ASN A 72 -4.64 7.09 14.48
C ASN A 72 -5.78 6.69 15.44
N GLN A 73 -6.17 7.53 16.40
CA GLN A 73 -7.40 7.32 17.17
C GLN A 73 -8.65 7.43 16.28
N HIS A 74 -8.65 8.38 15.34
CA HIS A 74 -9.74 8.51 14.37
C HIS A 74 -9.71 7.36 13.36
N VAL A 75 -8.51 6.95 12.93
CA VAL A 75 -8.31 5.80 12.04
C VAL A 75 -8.82 4.50 12.67
N GLU A 76 -8.62 4.31 13.98
CA GLU A 76 -9.17 3.16 14.71
C GLU A 76 -10.71 3.16 14.70
N LYS A 77 -11.33 4.32 14.90
CA LYS A 77 -12.79 4.45 14.78
C LYS A 77 -13.29 4.10 13.38
N LEU A 78 -12.60 4.59 12.34
CA LEU A 78 -12.91 4.22 10.95
C LEU A 78 -12.78 2.72 10.73
N HIS A 79 -11.69 2.11 11.20
CA HIS A 79 -11.47 0.67 11.07
C HIS A 79 -12.62 -0.14 11.64
N ARG A 80 -13.06 0.19 12.85
CA ARG A 80 -14.19 -0.48 13.50
C ARG A 80 -15.51 -0.24 12.78
N ALA A 81 -15.77 0.99 12.38
CA ALA A 81 -16.99 1.35 11.66
C ALA A 81 -17.06 0.67 10.27
N ALA A 82 -15.93 0.47 9.61
CA ALA A 82 -15.84 -0.11 8.26
C ALA A 82 -15.89 -1.65 8.24
N ALA A 83 -15.94 -2.31 9.40
CA ALA A 83 -15.95 -3.77 9.47
C ALA A 83 -17.10 -4.36 8.63
N GLY A 84 -16.76 -5.24 7.68
CA GLY A 84 -17.73 -5.86 6.77
C GLY A 84 -18.30 -4.96 5.68
N GLN A 85 -17.87 -3.70 5.56
CA GLN A 85 -18.42 -2.74 4.61
C GLN A 85 -17.62 -2.56 3.30
N GLY A 86 -16.60 -3.41 3.05
CA GLY A 86 -15.81 -3.32 1.82
C GLY A 86 -14.73 -2.24 1.84
N LEU A 87 -14.34 -1.76 3.02
CA LEU A 87 -13.19 -0.91 3.25
C LEU A 87 -12.23 -1.58 4.23
N LYS A 88 -10.94 -1.51 3.92
CA LYS A 88 -9.84 -1.96 4.79
C LYS A 88 -8.97 -0.80 5.20
N VAL A 89 -8.44 -0.88 6.40
CA VAL A 89 -7.44 0.04 6.92
C VAL A 89 -6.11 -0.70 7.05
N LEU A 90 -5.00 -0.05 6.69
CA LEU A 90 -3.64 -0.56 6.84
C LEU A 90 -2.75 0.53 7.44
N GLY A 91 -2.20 0.30 8.61
CA GLY A 91 -1.17 1.13 9.21
C GLY A 91 0.22 0.73 8.72
N VAL A 92 1.04 1.71 8.35
CA VAL A 92 2.43 1.52 7.93
C VAL A 92 3.32 2.27 8.91
N ALA A 93 3.93 1.55 9.83
CA ALA A 93 4.84 2.14 10.81
C ALA A 93 6.25 2.29 10.23
N ARG A 94 6.94 3.38 10.61
CA ARG A 94 8.30 3.68 10.12
C ARG A 94 9.40 3.01 10.94
N GLU A 95 9.05 2.44 12.07
CA GLU A 95 9.98 1.72 12.94
C GLU A 95 10.43 0.39 12.32
N SER A 96 11.63 -0.05 12.70
CA SER A 96 12.14 -1.39 12.39
C SER A 96 11.90 -2.41 13.52
N ASP A 97 11.59 -1.96 14.74
CA ASP A 97 11.33 -2.81 15.90
C ASP A 97 9.83 -3.15 16.01
N ALA A 98 9.49 -4.37 15.61
CA ALA A 98 8.13 -4.89 15.69
C ALA A 98 7.61 -4.96 17.14
N SER A 99 8.48 -5.21 18.12
CA SER A 99 8.09 -5.30 19.53
C SER A 99 7.68 -3.94 20.07
N LEU A 100 8.39 -2.88 19.68
CA LEU A 100 8.06 -1.51 20.02
C LEU A 100 6.68 -1.14 19.47
N VAL A 101 6.46 -1.40 18.19
CA VAL A 101 5.20 -1.03 17.51
C VAL A 101 4.02 -1.83 18.07
N ARG A 102 4.17 -3.14 18.35
CA ARG A 102 3.12 -3.94 19.00
C ARG A 102 2.72 -3.41 20.37
N ARG A 103 3.70 -3.12 21.23
CA ARG A 103 3.44 -2.55 22.57
C ARG A 103 2.73 -1.20 22.46
N PHE A 104 3.19 -0.34 21.57
CA PHE A 104 2.57 0.97 21.35
C PHE A 104 1.14 0.84 20.83
N ALA A 105 0.90 0.02 19.82
CA ALA A 105 -0.44 -0.22 19.27
C ALA A 105 -1.40 -0.76 20.35
N GLN A 106 -0.94 -1.70 21.16
CA GLN A 106 -1.72 -2.24 22.29
C GLN A 106 -2.06 -1.16 23.31
N GLN A 107 -1.09 -0.33 23.71
CA GLN A 107 -1.29 0.77 24.65
C GLN A 107 -2.27 1.82 24.13
N GLN A 108 -2.27 2.07 22.83
CA GLN A 108 -3.17 3.02 22.17
C GLN A 108 -4.53 2.42 21.78
N GLY A 109 -4.71 1.11 21.93
CA GLY A 109 -5.94 0.41 21.59
C GLY A 109 -6.18 0.28 20.07
N TYR A 110 -5.11 0.28 19.26
CA TYR A 110 -5.22 0.09 17.81
C TYR A 110 -5.47 -1.38 17.48
N SER A 111 -6.52 -1.65 16.71
CA SER A 111 -6.88 -2.99 16.23
C SER A 111 -6.75 -3.12 14.70
N PHE A 112 -6.54 -2.02 13.99
CA PHE A 112 -6.29 -2.08 12.54
C PHE A 112 -4.97 -2.79 12.24
N PRO A 113 -4.89 -3.53 11.10
CA PRO A 113 -3.67 -4.19 10.64
C PRO A 113 -2.50 -3.23 10.49
N ILE A 114 -1.31 -3.64 10.94
CA ILE A 114 -0.09 -2.82 10.88
C ILE A 114 1.03 -3.62 10.24
N THR A 115 1.82 -2.97 9.37
CA THR A 115 3.06 -3.50 8.79
C THR A 115 4.24 -2.57 9.06
N LEU A 116 5.45 -3.15 9.05
CA LEU A 116 6.73 -2.41 9.06
C LEU A 116 7.36 -2.34 7.66
N ASP A 117 6.75 -2.95 6.66
CA ASP A 117 7.22 -2.95 5.27
C ASP A 117 6.93 -1.59 4.61
N HIS A 118 7.54 -0.54 5.20
CA HIS A 118 7.36 0.85 4.80
C HIS A 118 7.85 1.11 3.37
N ALA A 119 9.06 0.65 3.03
CA ALA A 119 9.71 1.01 1.77
C ALA A 119 8.92 0.57 0.52
N PRO A 120 8.46 -0.69 0.40
CA PRO A 120 7.68 -1.12 -0.77
C PRO A 120 6.34 -0.40 -0.89
N LEU A 121 5.65 -0.12 0.23
CA LEU A 121 4.39 0.62 0.20
C LEU A 121 4.61 2.10 -0.12
N ALA A 122 5.66 2.72 0.42
CA ALA A 122 5.98 4.11 0.11
C ALA A 122 6.34 4.29 -1.38
N ALA A 123 7.00 3.32 -1.99
CA ALA A 123 7.34 3.36 -3.40
C ALA A 123 6.12 3.45 -4.33
N VAL A 124 4.98 2.88 -3.93
CA VAL A 124 3.76 2.85 -4.76
C VAL A 124 2.66 3.81 -4.31
N LEU A 125 2.65 4.24 -3.02
CA LEU A 125 1.56 5.02 -2.43
C LEU A 125 1.96 6.39 -1.90
N ALA A 126 3.25 6.60 -1.54
CA ALA A 126 3.70 7.80 -0.85
C ALA A 126 4.52 8.69 -1.78
N ASN A 127 3.94 9.76 -2.28
CA ASN A 127 4.66 10.77 -3.05
C ASN A 127 5.31 11.86 -2.17
N ARG A 128 5.19 11.77 -0.84
CA ARG A 128 5.69 12.73 0.15
C ARG A 128 6.30 12.02 1.36
N ASN A 129 7.40 12.58 1.87
CA ASN A 129 8.05 12.09 3.10
C ASN A 129 7.54 12.84 4.34
N ILE A 130 6.23 12.83 4.58
CA ILE A 130 5.57 13.46 5.73
C ILE A 130 4.74 12.42 6.49
N ILE A 131 4.53 12.60 7.79
CA ILE A 131 3.62 11.79 8.62
C ILE A 131 2.82 12.68 9.57
N PRO A 132 1.55 12.32 9.88
CA PRO A 132 0.82 11.22 9.25
C PRO A 132 0.60 11.51 7.75
N LEU A 133 0.59 10.45 6.94
CA LEU A 133 0.21 10.54 5.53
C LEU A 133 -0.89 9.50 5.29
N THR A 134 -2.06 9.95 4.88
CA THR A 134 -3.18 9.07 4.53
C THR A 134 -3.28 8.95 3.02
N THR A 135 -3.23 7.72 2.53
CA THR A 135 -3.43 7.41 1.11
C THR A 135 -4.68 6.55 0.97
N THR A 136 -5.55 6.89 0.05
CA THR A 136 -6.80 6.19 -0.19
C THR A 136 -6.84 5.57 -1.57
N VAL A 137 -7.30 4.32 -1.64
CA VAL A 137 -7.47 3.55 -2.87
C VAL A 137 -8.92 3.10 -2.94
N ASN A 138 -9.57 3.29 -4.07
CA ASN A 138 -10.97 2.91 -4.25
C ASN A 138 -11.12 1.41 -4.54
N ARG A 139 -12.35 0.91 -4.63
CA ARG A 139 -12.64 -0.53 -4.87
C ARG A 139 -12.17 -1.04 -6.23
N GLN A 140 -11.93 -0.16 -7.20
CA GLN A 140 -11.36 -0.47 -8.50
C GLN A 140 -9.83 -0.58 -8.46
N GLY A 141 -9.21 -0.36 -7.29
CA GLY A 141 -7.75 -0.39 -7.13
C GLY A 141 -7.06 0.89 -7.61
N LEU A 142 -7.81 1.96 -7.84
CA LEU A 142 -7.27 3.24 -8.29
C LEU A 142 -6.91 4.12 -7.10
N LEU A 143 -5.74 4.76 -7.16
CA LEU A 143 -5.36 5.78 -6.19
C LEU A 143 -6.38 6.92 -6.23
N HIS A 144 -7.04 7.18 -5.10
CA HIS A 144 -8.05 8.22 -4.99
C HIS A 144 -7.45 9.53 -4.48
N GLU A 145 -6.79 9.49 -3.32
CA GLU A 145 -6.22 10.67 -2.70
C GLU A 145 -4.96 10.37 -1.88
N VAL A 146 -4.07 11.38 -1.76
CA VAL A 146 -2.92 11.40 -0.86
C VAL A 146 -3.01 12.64 0.01
N ILE A 147 -3.31 12.47 1.29
CA ILE A 147 -3.65 13.52 2.24
C ILE A 147 -2.54 13.64 3.27
N PRO A 148 -1.72 14.69 3.23
CA PRO A 148 -0.65 14.91 4.20
C PRO A 148 -1.18 15.56 5.48
N GLY A 149 -0.64 15.15 6.62
CA GLY A 149 -0.96 15.71 7.92
C GLY A 149 -2.13 15.06 8.63
N GLU A 150 -2.40 15.56 9.83
CA GLU A 150 -3.51 15.11 10.68
C GLU A 150 -4.85 15.55 10.06
N MET A 151 -5.82 14.65 10.01
CA MET A 151 -7.18 14.91 9.57
C MET A 151 -8.11 15.01 10.80
N PHE A 152 -9.18 15.81 10.68
CA PHE A 152 -10.25 15.81 11.67
C PHE A 152 -11.02 14.47 11.67
N GLU A 153 -11.64 14.16 12.81
CA GLU A 153 -12.37 12.91 12.99
C GLU A 153 -13.45 12.69 11.91
N ASP A 154 -14.25 13.70 11.64
CA ASP A 154 -15.34 13.62 10.65
C ASP A 154 -14.80 13.35 9.23
N ASP A 155 -13.65 13.92 8.88
CA ASP A 155 -13.00 13.68 7.58
C ASP A 155 -12.49 12.24 7.48
N VAL A 156 -11.87 11.73 8.54
CA VAL A 156 -11.41 10.33 8.58
C VAL A 156 -12.60 9.37 8.49
N LEU A 157 -13.65 9.58 9.28
CA LEU A 157 -14.85 8.75 9.23
C LEU A 157 -15.57 8.86 7.88
N GLY A 158 -15.51 10.04 7.25
CA GLY A 158 -16.04 10.27 5.91
C GLY A 158 -15.42 9.38 4.82
N LEU A 159 -14.21 8.84 5.03
CA LEU A 159 -13.55 7.92 4.09
C LEU A 159 -14.31 6.60 3.91
N ILE A 160 -15.23 6.26 4.82
CA ILE A 160 -16.09 5.07 4.66
C ILE A 160 -16.91 5.10 3.36
N LYS A 161 -17.14 6.30 2.78
CA LYS A 161 -17.81 6.46 1.50
C LYS A 161 -17.10 5.78 0.34
N LEU A 162 -15.78 5.54 0.46
CA LEU A 162 -14.99 4.82 -0.54
C LEU A 162 -15.40 3.35 -0.67
N ALA A 163 -16.01 2.77 0.38
CA ALA A 163 -16.56 1.42 0.36
C ALA A 163 -17.82 1.31 -0.52
N ARG A 164 -18.52 2.42 -0.76
CA ARG A 164 -19.69 2.44 -1.62
C ARG A 164 -19.23 2.40 -3.07
N THR A 165 -19.79 1.49 -3.84
CA THR A 165 -19.56 1.44 -5.29
C THR A 165 -20.09 2.74 -5.88
N GLU A 166 -19.22 3.61 -6.34
CA GLU A 166 -19.65 4.63 -7.27
C GLU A 166 -20.10 3.90 -8.54
N LYS A 167 -21.39 3.96 -8.84
CA LYS A 167 -21.91 3.57 -10.14
C LYS A 167 -21.22 4.52 -11.14
N PRO A 168 -20.52 4.00 -12.17
CA PRO A 168 -19.97 4.91 -13.19
C PRO A 168 -21.11 5.76 -13.75
N ALA A 169 -20.86 7.06 -13.77
CA ALA A 169 -21.78 8.01 -14.38
C ALA A 169 -21.90 7.77 -15.89
#